data_b7722e4384acc4ac1e97bd7e887c5004
#
_entry.id   b7722e4384acc4ac1e97bd7e887c5004
#
_cell.length_a   1.000
_cell.length_b   1.000
_cell.length_c   1.000
_cell.angle_alpha   90.00
_cell.angle_beta   90.00
_cell.angle_gamma   90.00
#
_symmetry.space_group_name_H-M   'P 1'
#
loop_
_entity.id
_entity.type
_entity.pdbx_description
1 polymer ?
#
loop_
_entity_poly.entity_id
_entity_poly.type
_entity_poly.pdbx_seq_one_letter_code
_entity_poly.pdbx_strand_id
1 'polypeptide(L)'
;MNSPAQRTVAVIMDPIEQITPYKDTSLAMMLEAQRRGWRVEYLQQSDLYMRDGAVSARRQGVKVFDDNDHWFELVDEVDGDFAEVDVVLMRKDPPVDDEYLYATWMLDRIAAAGTLVANPPSALRAVNEKMFTAGFSHCMTATLVTSGPQRIRDFLAEHGDIILKPLNLMGGASIFRLRGDDPNIGVIIETMTGHGTLAIMAQRYVPEISLGDKRILVIGGKPVPFALARIPSVGETRGNLAAGGRGVAQPLSDRDRWIVDQVSPTLVERGLLFVGLDVIGDYLTEINVTSPTCVRELDSQCGLNIAGTFFDLLDQRLGA
;
A
#
# COMPACT_ATOMS: atom_id res chain seq x y z
N MET A 1 -4.30 -12.60 40.19
CA MET A 1 -4.24 -11.57 39.16
C MET A 1 -4.46 -12.29 37.84
N ASN A 2 -5.59 -12.06 37.16
CA ASN A 2 -5.80 -12.64 35.84
C ASN A 2 -4.74 -12.03 34.91
N SER A 3 -3.93 -12.85 34.24
CA SER A 3 -3.13 -12.38 33.13
C SER A 3 -4.08 -11.69 32.15
N PRO A 4 -3.71 -10.51 31.56
CA PRO A 4 -4.52 -9.93 30.52
C PRO A 4 -4.74 -11.00 29.44
N ALA A 5 -5.96 -11.06 28.89
CA ALA A 5 -6.26 -11.99 27.80
C ALA A 5 -5.27 -11.76 26.66
N GLN A 6 -4.76 -12.83 26.09
CA GLN A 6 -3.84 -12.76 24.95
C GLN A 6 -4.57 -12.12 23.77
N ARG A 7 -4.02 -11.04 23.22
CA ARG A 7 -4.57 -10.39 22.03
C ARG A 7 -4.36 -11.25 20.78
N THR A 8 -5.28 -11.11 19.82
CA THR A 8 -5.23 -11.83 18.55
C THR A 8 -5.27 -10.84 17.37
N VAL A 9 -4.34 -11.02 16.43
CA VAL A 9 -4.36 -10.31 15.14
C VAL A 9 -4.56 -11.32 14.01
N ALA A 10 -5.54 -11.06 13.15
CA ALA A 10 -5.76 -11.80 11.92
C ALA A 10 -5.24 -10.99 10.72
N VAL A 11 -4.38 -11.60 9.91
CA VAL A 11 -3.74 -10.96 8.75
C VAL A 11 -4.29 -11.57 7.47
N ILE A 12 -5.04 -10.76 6.72
CA ILE A 12 -5.53 -11.12 5.38
C ILE A 12 -4.49 -10.70 4.36
N MET A 13 -3.87 -11.66 3.67
CA MET A 13 -2.79 -11.39 2.73
C MET A 13 -2.75 -12.43 1.60
N ASP A 14 -1.88 -12.23 0.64
CA ASP A 14 -1.56 -13.22 -0.39
C ASP A 14 -0.94 -14.47 0.22
N PRO A 15 -0.86 -15.60 -0.52
CA PRO A 15 -0.34 -16.85 0.02
C PRO A 15 0.99 -16.68 0.72
N ILE A 16 1.05 -17.03 2.03
CA ILE A 16 2.20 -16.79 2.90
C ILE A 16 3.47 -17.51 2.41
N GLU A 17 3.30 -18.61 1.69
CA GLU A 17 4.39 -19.37 1.07
C GLU A 17 5.01 -18.68 -0.14
N GLN A 18 4.38 -17.65 -0.70
CA GLN A 18 4.83 -16.93 -1.90
C GLN A 18 5.48 -15.59 -1.61
N ILE A 19 5.50 -15.16 -0.36
CA ILE A 19 6.14 -13.90 0.01
C ILE A 19 7.66 -13.98 -0.15
N THR A 20 8.30 -12.82 -0.17
CA THR A 20 9.77 -12.73 -0.11
C THR A 20 10.18 -12.27 1.29
N PRO A 21 10.59 -13.18 2.20
CA PRO A 21 10.67 -12.90 3.64
C PRO A 21 11.51 -11.69 3.98
N TYR A 22 12.71 -11.54 3.39
CA TYR A 22 13.65 -10.46 3.74
C TYR A 22 13.13 -9.03 3.47
N LYS A 23 12.05 -8.87 2.70
CA LYS A 23 11.45 -7.57 2.37
C LYS A 23 9.96 -7.46 2.68
N ASP A 24 9.32 -8.55 3.12
CA ASP A 24 7.88 -8.57 3.31
C ASP A 24 7.46 -7.78 4.56
N THR A 25 6.58 -6.80 4.36
CA THR A 25 6.07 -5.94 5.43
C THR A 25 5.02 -6.64 6.28
N SER A 26 4.21 -7.53 5.71
CA SER A 26 3.22 -8.29 6.48
C SER A 26 3.89 -9.27 7.43
N LEU A 27 4.98 -9.91 6.98
CA LEU A 27 5.82 -10.73 7.87
C LEU A 27 6.43 -9.90 9.00
N ALA A 28 6.94 -8.68 8.72
CA ALA A 28 7.45 -7.80 9.77
C ALA A 28 6.37 -7.46 10.83
N MET A 29 5.13 -7.22 10.39
CA MET A 29 4.00 -6.99 11.29
C MET A 29 3.65 -8.25 12.12
N MET A 30 3.64 -9.43 11.52
CA MET A 30 3.40 -10.70 12.23
C MET A 30 4.51 -11.01 13.23
N LEU A 31 5.79 -10.79 12.89
CA LEU A 31 6.92 -10.94 13.80
C LEU A 31 6.79 -10.02 15.02
N GLU A 32 6.39 -8.76 14.81
CA GLU A 32 6.18 -7.82 15.91
C GLU A 32 4.99 -8.21 16.78
N ALA A 33 3.88 -8.65 16.20
CA ALA A 33 2.73 -9.16 16.95
C ALA A 33 3.15 -10.35 17.86
N GLN A 34 3.85 -11.32 17.28
CA GLN A 34 4.34 -12.49 18.02
C GLN A 34 5.33 -12.09 19.12
N ARG A 35 6.24 -11.12 18.87
CA ARG A 35 7.17 -10.58 19.88
C ARG A 35 6.43 -9.95 21.07
N ARG A 36 5.27 -9.34 20.82
CA ARG A 36 4.38 -8.79 21.88
C ARG A 36 3.55 -9.84 22.60
N GLY A 37 3.66 -11.11 22.21
CA GLY A 37 2.87 -12.20 22.78
C GLY A 37 1.44 -12.28 22.24
N TRP A 38 1.13 -11.58 21.13
CA TRP A 38 -0.15 -11.71 20.47
C TRP A 38 -0.23 -13.05 19.74
N ARG A 39 -1.43 -13.62 19.66
CA ARG A 39 -1.72 -14.70 18.74
C ARG A 39 -1.80 -14.13 17.32
N VAL A 40 -1.14 -14.78 16.38
CA VAL A 40 -1.18 -14.40 14.96
C VAL A 40 -2.00 -15.45 14.21
N GLU A 41 -2.98 -14.98 13.46
CA GLU A 41 -3.78 -15.78 12.56
C GLU A 41 -3.59 -15.28 11.12
N TYR A 42 -3.43 -16.19 10.19
CA TYR A 42 -3.29 -15.94 8.76
C TYR A 42 -4.53 -16.43 8.02
N LEU A 43 -4.96 -15.69 7.02
CA LEU A 43 -5.98 -16.12 6.08
C LEU A 43 -5.80 -15.40 4.74
N GLN A 44 -6.32 -16.01 3.69
CA GLN A 44 -6.47 -15.37 2.40
C GLN A 44 -7.83 -14.70 2.27
N GLN A 45 -7.97 -13.80 1.32
CA GLN A 45 -9.25 -13.12 1.04
C GLN A 45 -10.37 -14.13 0.73
N SER A 46 -10.04 -15.24 0.04
CA SER A 46 -10.99 -16.32 -0.32
C SER A 46 -11.47 -17.16 0.87
N ASP A 47 -10.83 -17.04 2.03
CA ASP A 47 -11.26 -17.76 3.24
C ASP A 47 -12.40 -17.04 3.99
N LEU A 48 -12.68 -15.77 3.62
CA LEU A 48 -13.83 -15.03 4.16
C LEU A 48 -15.12 -15.54 3.57
N TYR A 49 -16.14 -15.71 4.41
CA TYR A 49 -17.50 -15.98 3.97
C TYR A 49 -18.54 -15.29 4.86
N MET A 50 -19.73 -15.10 4.30
CA MET A 50 -20.84 -14.48 5.01
C MET A 50 -22.07 -15.37 4.92
N ARG A 51 -22.69 -15.66 6.06
CA ARG A 51 -23.95 -16.40 6.15
C ARG A 51 -24.94 -15.60 7.00
N ASP A 52 -26.12 -15.34 6.46
CA ASP A 52 -27.21 -14.64 7.14
C ASP A 52 -26.76 -13.28 7.78
N GLY A 53 -25.81 -12.60 7.12
CA GLY A 53 -25.25 -11.34 7.56
C GLY A 53 -24.12 -11.43 8.60
N ALA A 54 -23.83 -12.61 9.13
CA ALA A 54 -22.68 -12.90 9.98
C ALA A 54 -21.46 -13.27 9.12
N VAL A 55 -20.31 -12.65 9.39
CA VAL A 55 -19.05 -12.91 8.68
C VAL A 55 -18.20 -13.86 9.51
N SER A 56 -17.65 -14.86 8.87
CA SER A 56 -16.72 -15.83 9.40
C SER A 56 -15.58 -16.08 8.42
N ALA A 57 -14.54 -16.77 8.87
CA ALA A 57 -13.43 -17.19 8.03
C ALA A 57 -12.78 -18.46 8.56
N ARG A 58 -12.17 -19.20 7.63
CA ARG A 58 -11.21 -20.23 7.96
C ARG A 58 -9.84 -19.57 8.17
N ARG A 59 -9.36 -19.53 9.41
CA ARG A 59 -8.12 -18.87 9.82
C ARG A 59 -7.10 -19.91 10.30
N GLN A 60 -5.85 -19.72 9.94
CA GLN A 60 -4.73 -20.55 10.35
C GLN A 60 -3.94 -19.84 11.43
N GLY A 61 -3.84 -20.41 12.63
CA GLY A 61 -2.84 -19.98 13.60
C GLY A 61 -1.44 -20.15 12.99
N VAL A 62 -0.59 -19.13 13.11
CA VAL A 62 0.72 -19.15 12.50
C VAL A 62 1.80 -18.72 13.47
N LYS A 63 2.93 -19.45 13.48
CA LYS A 63 4.19 -19.01 14.07
C LYS A 63 5.08 -18.48 12.94
N VAL A 64 5.70 -17.33 13.17
CA VAL A 64 6.57 -16.69 12.18
C VAL A 64 7.99 -16.56 12.69
N PHE A 65 8.95 -16.64 11.74
CA PHE A 65 10.37 -16.61 12.01
C PHE A 65 11.05 -15.57 11.10
N ASP A 66 12.06 -14.88 11.62
CA ASP A 66 12.89 -14.00 10.82
C ASP A 66 14.00 -14.79 10.10
N ASP A 67 13.57 -15.67 9.20
CA ASP A 67 14.42 -16.59 8.45
C ASP A 67 13.95 -16.60 6.98
N ASN A 68 14.87 -16.62 6.04
CA ASN A 68 14.53 -16.56 4.62
C ASN A 68 14.14 -17.93 4.03
N ASP A 69 14.56 -19.01 4.66
CA ASP A 69 14.30 -20.38 4.20
C ASP A 69 13.15 -21.04 4.98
N HIS A 70 12.86 -20.53 6.20
CA HIS A 70 11.81 -21.06 7.08
C HIS A 70 11.15 -19.90 7.86
N TRP A 71 10.21 -19.20 7.25
CA TRP A 71 9.60 -17.98 7.83
C TRP A 71 8.25 -18.19 8.48
N PHE A 72 7.61 -19.36 8.34
CA PHE A 72 6.33 -19.64 8.98
C PHE A 72 6.11 -21.14 9.25
N GLU A 73 5.27 -21.41 10.23
CA GLU A 73 4.65 -22.70 10.52
C GLU A 73 3.17 -22.50 10.80
N LEU A 74 2.31 -23.25 10.12
CA LEU A 74 0.89 -23.30 10.43
C LEU A 74 0.70 -24.22 11.63
N VAL A 75 -0.11 -23.79 12.64
CA VAL A 75 -0.23 -24.52 13.93
C VAL A 75 -1.57 -25.18 14.10
N ASP A 76 -2.66 -24.42 13.98
CA ASP A 76 -4.03 -24.87 14.18
C ASP A 76 -4.96 -24.12 13.24
N GLU A 77 -6.16 -24.65 13.06
CA GLU A 77 -7.17 -24.03 12.20
C GLU A 77 -8.39 -23.67 13.05
N VAL A 78 -8.91 -22.47 12.80
CA VAL A 78 -10.16 -21.98 13.37
C VAL A 78 -11.11 -21.61 12.23
N ASP A 79 -12.28 -22.22 12.19
CA ASP A 79 -13.37 -21.82 11.29
C ASP A 79 -14.49 -21.21 12.14
N GLY A 80 -14.66 -19.89 12.03
CA GLY A 80 -15.61 -19.17 12.87
C GLY A 80 -15.61 -17.67 12.68
N ASP A 81 -16.37 -16.98 13.50
CA ASP A 81 -16.47 -15.52 13.52
C ASP A 81 -15.19 -14.84 14.06
N PHE A 82 -15.22 -13.53 14.18
CA PHE A 82 -14.09 -12.71 14.63
C PHE A 82 -14.22 -12.20 16.07
N ALA A 83 -15.09 -12.80 16.90
CA ALA A 83 -15.36 -12.33 18.26
C ALA A 83 -14.10 -12.33 19.16
N GLU A 84 -13.16 -13.25 18.92
CA GLU A 84 -11.90 -13.37 19.67
C GLU A 84 -10.71 -12.70 18.94
N VAL A 85 -10.97 -11.95 17.86
CA VAL A 85 -9.95 -11.24 17.10
C VAL A 85 -9.99 -9.75 17.45
N ASP A 86 -8.91 -9.23 18.02
CA ASP A 86 -8.81 -7.82 18.40
C ASP A 86 -8.57 -6.92 17.18
N VAL A 87 -7.72 -7.40 16.25
CA VAL A 87 -7.31 -6.63 15.06
C VAL A 87 -7.35 -7.48 13.81
N VAL A 88 -7.90 -6.93 12.73
CA VAL A 88 -7.74 -7.46 11.37
C VAL A 88 -6.87 -6.50 10.56
N LEU A 89 -5.80 -7.02 9.98
CA LEU A 89 -4.95 -6.31 9.02
C LEU A 89 -5.30 -6.75 7.61
N MET A 90 -5.87 -5.84 6.81
CA MET A 90 -6.10 -6.09 5.37
C MET A 90 -4.82 -5.77 4.59
N ARG A 91 -4.03 -6.80 4.35
CA ARG A 91 -2.70 -6.73 3.71
C ARG A 91 -2.66 -7.39 2.34
N LYS A 92 -3.83 -7.74 1.78
CA LYS A 92 -3.94 -8.24 0.41
C LYS A 92 -3.44 -7.19 -0.58
N ASP A 93 -2.53 -7.59 -1.44
CA ASP A 93 -2.01 -6.72 -2.50
C ASP A 93 -3.09 -6.37 -3.54
N PRO A 94 -3.01 -5.19 -4.17
CA PRO A 94 -3.83 -4.88 -5.35
C PRO A 94 -3.74 -5.97 -6.43
N PRO A 95 -4.72 -6.08 -7.35
CA PRO A 95 -5.70 -5.03 -7.67
C PRO A 95 -6.84 -4.91 -6.67
N VAL A 96 -7.41 -3.71 -6.57
CA VAL A 96 -8.69 -3.48 -5.88
C VAL A 96 -9.79 -3.76 -6.90
N ASP A 97 -10.08 -5.04 -7.05
CA ASP A 97 -11.11 -5.59 -7.94
C ASP A 97 -12.42 -5.88 -7.19
N ASP A 98 -13.39 -6.49 -7.86
CA ASP A 98 -14.68 -6.79 -7.25
C ASP A 98 -14.54 -7.73 -6.03
N GLU A 99 -13.65 -8.72 -6.10
CA GLU A 99 -13.41 -9.65 -4.99
C GLU A 99 -12.79 -8.91 -3.78
N TYR A 100 -11.86 -7.98 -4.03
CA TYR A 100 -11.33 -7.12 -2.98
C TYR A 100 -12.43 -6.25 -2.37
N LEU A 101 -13.30 -5.67 -3.20
CA LEU A 101 -14.44 -4.87 -2.72
C LEU A 101 -15.41 -5.71 -1.88
N TYR A 102 -15.75 -6.94 -2.30
CA TYR A 102 -16.62 -7.85 -1.53
C TYR A 102 -15.99 -8.17 -0.17
N ALA A 103 -14.69 -8.45 -0.11
CA ALA A 103 -13.98 -8.64 1.15
C ALA A 103 -14.09 -7.41 2.05
N THR A 104 -13.93 -6.18 1.52
CA THR A 104 -14.04 -4.97 2.33
C THR A 104 -15.45 -4.75 2.88
N TRP A 105 -16.52 -5.15 2.19
CA TRP A 105 -17.88 -5.09 2.75
C TRP A 105 -18.10 -6.13 3.86
N MET A 106 -17.47 -7.31 3.75
CA MET A 106 -17.44 -8.26 4.87
C MET A 106 -16.66 -7.70 6.07
N LEU A 107 -15.53 -7.05 5.82
CA LEU A 107 -14.74 -6.38 6.86
C LEU A 107 -15.49 -5.24 7.56
N ASP A 108 -16.39 -4.52 6.88
CA ASP A 108 -17.27 -3.53 7.53
C ASP A 108 -18.16 -4.18 8.61
N ARG A 109 -18.62 -5.42 8.36
CA ARG A 109 -19.45 -6.17 9.33
C ARG A 109 -18.62 -6.59 10.54
N ILE A 110 -17.37 -7.01 10.31
CA ILE A 110 -16.42 -7.35 11.37
C ILE A 110 -16.11 -6.12 12.21
N ALA A 111 -15.83 -4.97 11.56
CA ALA A 111 -15.57 -3.71 12.24
C ALA A 111 -16.79 -3.22 13.06
N ALA A 112 -18.01 -3.37 12.50
CA ALA A 112 -19.24 -3.01 13.21
C ALA A 112 -19.52 -3.91 14.43
N ALA A 113 -18.96 -5.11 14.49
CA ALA A 113 -19.03 -6.02 15.64
C ALA A 113 -18.01 -5.69 16.74
N GLY A 114 -17.07 -4.74 16.49
CA GLY A 114 -16.13 -4.25 17.50
C GLY A 114 -14.65 -4.58 17.24
N THR A 115 -14.34 -5.42 16.26
CA THR A 115 -12.95 -5.72 15.88
C THR A 115 -12.31 -4.53 15.17
N LEU A 116 -11.11 -4.14 15.54
CA LEU A 116 -10.36 -3.07 14.86
C LEU A 116 -9.88 -3.58 13.50
N VAL A 117 -10.34 -2.97 12.40
CA VAL A 117 -9.85 -3.28 11.05
C VAL A 117 -8.92 -2.16 10.56
N ALA A 118 -7.69 -2.48 10.22
CA ALA A 118 -6.67 -1.53 9.77
C ALA A 118 -6.15 -1.91 8.35
N ASN A 119 -6.24 -1.00 7.40
CA ASN A 119 -6.96 0.29 7.41
C ASN A 119 -8.48 0.08 7.34
N PRO A 120 -9.30 1.11 7.67
CA PRO A 120 -10.76 0.96 7.65
C PRO A 120 -11.27 0.55 6.27
N PRO A 121 -12.20 -0.42 6.17
CA PRO A 121 -12.66 -0.97 4.89
C PRO A 121 -13.29 0.10 3.99
N SER A 122 -14.04 1.04 4.56
CA SER A 122 -14.63 2.16 3.83
C SER A 122 -13.59 3.08 3.22
N ALA A 123 -12.46 3.30 3.89
CA ALA A 123 -11.36 4.10 3.37
C ALA A 123 -10.61 3.35 2.25
N LEU A 124 -10.41 2.02 2.40
CA LEU A 124 -9.81 1.19 1.34
C LEU A 124 -10.59 1.28 0.03
N ARG A 125 -11.94 1.27 0.09
CA ARG A 125 -12.81 1.42 -1.09
C ARG A 125 -12.80 2.84 -1.67
N ALA A 126 -12.65 3.86 -0.82
CA ALA A 126 -12.76 5.26 -1.23
C ALA A 126 -11.45 5.83 -1.80
N VAL A 127 -10.33 5.13 -1.61
CA VAL A 127 -8.99 5.63 -1.98
C VAL A 127 -8.41 4.77 -3.08
N ASN A 128 -8.38 5.31 -4.30
CA ASN A 128 -7.50 4.80 -5.35
C ASN A 128 -6.13 5.48 -5.22
N GLU A 129 -5.04 4.74 -5.18
CA GLU A 129 -3.68 5.22 -4.89
C GLU A 129 -3.22 6.40 -5.75
N LYS A 130 -3.69 6.47 -7.01
CA LYS A 130 -3.34 7.53 -7.96
C LYS A 130 -4.37 8.67 -7.94
N MET A 131 -5.67 8.34 -8.00
CA MET A 131 -6.73 9.34 -8.04
C MET A 131 -6.83 10.17 -6.76
N PHE A 132 -6.53 9.58 -5.61
CA PHE A 132 -6.61 10.27 -4.33
C PHE A 132 -5.62 11.43 -4.21
N THR A 133 -4.51 11.38 -4.94
CA THR A 133 -3.54 12.49 -5.00
C THR A 133 -4.16 13.78 -5.53
N ALA A 134 -5.22 13.71 -6.35
CA ALA A 134 -5.91 14.89 -6.91
C ALA A 134 -6.48 15.83 -5.84
N GLY A 135 -6.78 15.31 -4.63
CA GLY A 135 -7.14 16.14 -3.48
C GLY A 135 -6.01 17.05 -2.98
N PHE A 136 -4.78 16.80 -3.44
CA PHE A 136 -3.55 17.50 -3.03
C PHE A 136 -2.80 18.04 -4.26
N SER A 137 -3.52 18.69 -5.17
CA SER A 137 -3.00 19.16 -6.47
C SER A 137 -1.76 20.04 -6.36
N HIS A 138 -1.62 20.80 -5.26
CA HIS A 138 -0.43 21.63 -4.97
C HIS A 138 0.81 20.80 -4.57
N CYS A 139 0.64 19.50 -4.28
CA CYS A 139 1.73 18.56 -4.05
C CYS A 139 2.14 17.79 -5.31
N MET A 140 1.36 17.88 -6.41
CA MET A 140 1.55 17.08 -7.61
C MET A 140 2.29 17.84 -8.70
N THR A 141 2.84 17.09 -9.67
CA THR A 141 3.18 17.64 -10.99
C THR A 141 1.92 17.80 -11.84
N ALA A 142 2.01 18.49 -12.98
CA ALA A 142 0.91 18.59 -13.93
C ALA A 142 0.35 17.18 -14.24
N THR A 143 -0.96 17.02 -14.08
CA THR A 143 -1.63 15.72 -14.15
C THR A 143 -2.96 15.85 -14.88
N LEU A 144 -3.23 14.91 -15.78
CA LEU A 144 -4.49 14.74 -16.49
C LEU A 144 -4.99 13.30 -16.27
N VAL A 145 -6.28 13.15 -16.00
CA VAL A 145 -6.95 11.83 -16.02
C VAL A 145 -8.04 11.85 -17.07
N THR A 146 -7.96 10.95 -18.04
CA THR A 146 -8.91 10.89 -19.15
C THR A 146 -8.88 9.56 -19.87
N SER A 147 -9.96 9.20 -20.53
CA SER A 147 -10.01 8.13 -21.55
C SER A 147 -9.84 8.69 -22.98
N GLY A 148 -9.87 10.02 -23.16
CA GLY A 148 -9.86 10.67 -24.48
C GLY A 148 -8.47 10.74 -25.11
N PRO A 149 -8.18 10.02 -26.23
CA PRO A 149 -6.86 10.01 -26.84
C PRO A 149 -6.37 11.39 -27.26
N GLN A 150 -7.25 12.27 -27.77
CA GLN A 150 -6.86 13.61 -28.19
C GLN A 150 -6.41 14.48 -27.00
N ARG A 151 -7.08 14.39 -25.85
CA ARG A 151 -6.68 15.12 -24.63
C ARG A 151 -5.28 14.73 -24.15
N ILE A 152 -4.90 13.45 -24.32
CA ILE A 152 -3.56 12.96 -23.97
C ILE A 152 -2.52 13.54 -24.95
N ARG A 153 -2.85 13.61 -26.26
CA ARG A 153 -1.97 14.23 -27.27
C ARG A 153 -1.76 15.72 -27.00
N ASP A 154 -2.82 16.43 -26.65
CA ASP A 154 -2.76 17.85 -26.30
C ASP A 154 -1.87 18.06 -25.06
N PHE A 155 -2.03 17.22 -24.04
CA PHE A 155 -1.21 17.24 -22.82
C PHE A 155 0.27 16.91 -23.11
N LEU A 156 0.53 15.95 -24.01
CA LEU A 156 1.89 15.66 -24.48
C LEU A 156 2.49 16.85 -25.24
N ALA A 157 1.71 17.51 -26.10
CA ALA A 157 2.16 18.70 -26.84
C ALA A 157 2.48 19.87 -25.89
N GLU A 158 1.72 20.04 -24.80
CA GLU A 158 1.95 21.08 -23.79
C GLU A 158 3.22 20.84 -22.97
N HIS A 159 3.47 19.58 -22.58
CA HIS A 159 4.54 19.25 -21.62
C HIS A 159 5.79 18.60 -22.25
N GLY A 160 5.71 18.14 -23.50
CA GLY A 160 6.80 17.55 -24.28
C GLY A 160 7.24 16.14 -23.85
N ASP A 161 7.15 15.82 -22.55
CA ASP A 161 7.60 14.55 -21.95
C ASP A 161 6.64 14.19 -20.81
N ILE A 162 5.94 13.07 -20.97
CA ILE A 162 4.90 12.63 -20.01
C ILE A 162 5.01 11.15 -19.67
N ILE A 163 4.43 10.79 -18.53
CA ILE A 163 4.24 9.39 -18.12
C ILE A 163 2.75 9.05 -18.21
N LEU A 164 2.42 7.91 -18.82
CA LEU A 164 1.09 7.32 -18.78
C LEU A 164 1.05 6.17 -17.77
N LYS A 165 0.01 6.14 -16.93
CA LYS A 165 -0.18 5.13 -15.88
C LYS A 165 -1.62 4.61 -15.90
N PRO A 166 -1.85 3.27 -15.88
CA PRO A 166 -3.16 2.71 -15.55
C PRO A 166 -3.55 3.07 -14.11
N LEU A 167 -4.85 3.28 -13.87
CA LEU A 167 -5.34 3.63 -12.53
C LEU A 167 -5.47 2.43 -11.59
N ASN A 168 -5.58 1.23 -12.13
CA ASN A 168 -5.89 -0.02 -11.41
C ASN A 168 -4.72 -1.01 -11.31
N LEU A 169 -3.53 -0.65 -11.79
CA LEU A 169 -2.34 -1.51 -11.73
C LEU A 169 -1.30 -0.95 -10.76
N MET A 170 -0.55 -1.85 -10.13
CA MET A 170 0.52 -1.55 -9.18
C MET A 170 1.91 -2.00 -9.70
N GLY A 171 2.96 -1.74 -8.90
CA GLY A 171 4.31 -2.27 -9.13
C GLY A 171 5.00 -1.74 -10.39
N GLY A 172 4.50 -0.66 -10.97
CA GLY A 172 5.05 -0.08 -12.21
C GLY A 172 4.61 -0.79 -13.49
N ALA A 173 3.62 -1.70 -13.41
CA ALA A 173 3.10 -2.41 -14.58
C ALA A 173 2.44 -1.43 -15.56
N SER A 174 2.75 -1.60 -16.85
CA SER A 174 2.19 -0.81 -17.96
C SER A 174 2.38 0.71 -17.80
N ILE A 175 3.48 1.15 -17.19
CA ILE A 175 3.87 2.56 -17.18
C ILE A 175 4.67 2.85 -18.45
N PHE A 176 4.25 3.87 -19.21
CA PHE A 176 4.92 4.31 -20.42
C PHE A 176 5.36 5.77 -20.32
N ARG A 177 6.60 6.05 -20.70
CA ARG A 177 7.08 7.41 -20.95
C ARG A 177 6.92 7.75 -22.42
N LEU A 178 6.25 8.87 -22.72
CA LEU A 178 6.07 9.37 -24.08
C LEU A 178 6.78 10.70 -24.26
N ARG A 179 7.47 10.84 -25.39
CA ARG A 179 8.03 12.09 -25.89
C ARG A 179 7.39 12.42 -27.23
N GLY A 180 7.41 13.69 -27.61
CA GLY A 180 6.74 14.15 -28.82
C GLY A 180 7.26 13.52 -30.15
N ASP A 181 8.45 12.93 -30.10
CA ASP A 181 9.11 12.28 -31.25
C ASP A 181 8.98 10.75 -31.27
N ASP A 182 8.28 10.15 -30.29
CA ASP A 182 8.12 8.69 -30.22
C ASP A 182 7.15 8.21 -31.34
N PRO A 183 7.59 7.33 -32.24
CA PRO A 183 6.75 6.82 -33.31
C PRO A 183 5.58 5.96 -32.85
N ASN A 184 5.61 5.47 -31.58
CA ASN A 184 4.60 4.59 -31.03
C ASN A 184 3.49 5.33 -30.24
N ILE A 185 3.51 6.67 -30.18
CA ILE A 185 2.53 7.46 -29.42
C ILE A 185 1.10 7.00 -29.69
N GLY A 186 0.75 6.79 -30.97
CA GLY A 186 -0.60 6.38 -31.37
C GLY A 186 -1.01 5.06 -30.72
N VAL A 187 -0.23 4.02 -30.94
CA VAL A 187 -0.55 2.67 -30.47
C VAL A 187 -0.51 2.57 -28.94
N ILE A 188 0.41 3.29 -28.29
CA ILE A 188 0.46 3.30 -26.81
C ILE A 188 -0.81 3.93 -26.23
N ILE A 189 -1.22 5.11 -26.73
CA ILE A 189 -2.45 5.79 -26.28
C ILE A 189 -3.67 4.91 -26.53
N GLU A 190 -3.81 4.34 -27.74
CA GLU A 190 -4.94 3.46 -28.08
C GLU A 190 -5.00 2.24 -27.18
N THR A 191 -3.88 1.56 -26.97
CA THR A 191 -3.79 0.37 -26.11
C THR A 191 -4.14 0.70 -24.65
N MET A 192 -3.51 1.75 -24.10
CA MET A 192 -3.71 2.10 -22.70
C MET A 192 -5.11 2.62 -22.41
N THR A 193 -5.70 3.36 -23.34
CA THR A 193 -7.07 3.86 -23.18
C THR A 193 -8.14 2.85 -23.60
N GLY A 194 -7.77 1.64 -24.05
CA GLY A 194 -8.72 0.70 -24.62
C GLY A 194 -9.56 1.34 -25.72
N HIS A 195 -8.90 2.01 -26.67
CA HIS A 195 -9.53 2.78 -27.73
C HIS A 195 -10.51 3.86 -27.20
N GLY A 196 -10.16 4.51 -26.09
CA GLY A 196 -10.94 5.62 -25.52
C GLY A 196 -12.03 5.19 -24.51
N THR A 197 -12.03 3.95 -24.07
CA THR A 197 -13.01 3.43 -23.08
C THR A 197 -12.48 3.40 -21.64
N LEU A 198 -11.14 3.33 -21.46
CA LEU A 198 -10.48 3.23 -20.15
C LEU A 198 -9.83 4.55 -19.78
N ALA A 199 -10.16 5.06 -18.59
CA ALA A 199 -9.48 6.22 -18.03
C ALA A 199 -8.07 5.84 -17.57
N ILE A 200 -7.09 6.68 -17.92
CA ILE A 200 -5.70 6.56 -17.49
C ILE A 200 -5.21 7.90 -16.93
N MET A 201 -4.13 7.87 -16.19
CA MET A 201 -3.44 9.07 -15.71
C MET A 201 -2.25 9.40 -16.62
N ALA A 202 -2.18 10.64 -17.07
CA ALA A 202 -1.01 11.23 -17.71
C ALA A 202 -0.39 12.26 -16.75
N GLN A 203 0.91 12.20 -16.55
CA GLN A 203 1.65 13.14 -15.70
C GLN A 203 2.86 13.68 -16.42
N ARG A 204 3.18 14.96 -16.24
CA ARG A 204 4.47 15.51 -16.70
C ARG A 204 5.61 14.68 -16.11
N TYR A 205 6.56 14.30 -16.94
CA TYR A 205 7.73 13.55 -16.51
C TYR A 205 8.56 14.35 -15.50
N VAL A 206 9.00 13.68 -14.44
CA VAL A 206 9.83 14.25 -13.38
C VAL A 206 11.22 13.60 -13.47
N PRO A 207 12.26 14.32 -13.98
CA PRO A 207 13.59 13.75 -14.21
C PRO A 207 14.27 13.21 -12.95
N GLU A 208 13.90 13.73 -11.80
CA GLU A 208 14.40 13.33 -10.49
C GLU A 208 14.07 11.86 -10.14
N ILE A 209 13.28 11.16 -10.94
CA ILE A 209 13.11 9.70 -10.85
C ILE A 209 14.45 8.96 -10.90
N SER A 210 15.46 9.53 -11.58
CA SER A 210 16.82 8.99 -11.62
C SER A 210 17.50 8.95 -10.24
N LEU A 211 17.05 9.78 -9.30
CA LEU A 211 17.49 9.80 -7.90
C LEU A 211 16.65 8.89 -7.01
N GLY A 212 15.57 8.35 -7.55
CA GLY A 212 14.66 7.42 -6.90
C GLY A 212 13.24 7.95 -6.72
N ASP A 213 12.30 7.01 -6.71
CA ASP A 213 10.93 7.16 -6.27
C ASP A 213 10.90 6.89 -4.76
N LYS A 214 10.70 7.93 -3.94
CA LYS A 214 10.79 7.84 -2.48
C LYS A 214 9.50 7.26 -1.91
N ARG A 215 9.57 6.12 -1.21
CA ARG A 215 8.51 5.64 -0.34
C ARG A 215 8.64 6.25 1.05
N ILE A 216 7.67 7.06 1.47
CA ILE A 216 7.54 7.61 2.81
C ILE A 216 6.42 6.87 3.54
N LEU A 217 6.74 6.17 4.63
CA LEU A 217 5.72 5.52 5.46
C LEU A 217 5.16 6.52 6.46
N VAL A 218 3.83 6.54 6.59
CA VAL A 218 3.08 7.40 7.49
C VAL A 218 2.21 6.53 8.39
N ILE A 219 2.40 6.65 9.70
CA ILE A 219 1.71 5.86 10.73
C ILE A 219 0.88 6.81 11.60
N GLY A 220 -0.44 6.67 11.60
CA GLY A 220 -1.33 7.54 12.36
C GLY A 220 -1.17 9.02 12.02
N GLY A 221 -0.88 9.35 10.76
CA GLY A 221 -0.63 10.71 10.29
C GLY A 221 0.78 11.25 10.56
N LYS A 222 1.69 10.44 11.12
CA LYS A 222 3.09 10.86 11.40
C LYS A 222 4.05 10.11 10.48
N PRO A 223 4.98 10.80 9.79
CA PRO A 223 5.95 10.12 8.94
C PRO A 223 7.01 9.38 9.75
N VAL A 224 7.46 8.25 9.24
CA VAL A 224 8.73 7.64 9.65
C VAL A 224 9.87 8.60 9.25
N PRO A 225 10.93 8.75 10.04
CA PRO A 225 11.95 9.81 9.82
C PRO A 225 12.78 9.65 8.54
N PHE A 226 12.71 8.50 7.87
CA PHE A 226 13.43 8.19 6.64
C PHE A 226 12.47 7.76 5.53
N ALA A 227 12.82 8.08 4.29
CA ALA A 227 12.19 7.53 3.09
C ALA A 227 13.10 6.47 2.47
N LEU A 228 12.52 5.50 1.77
CA LEU A 228 13.26 4.58 0.91
C LEU A 228 13.23 5.09 -0.53
N ALA A 229 14.34 5.63 -1.02
CA ALA A 229 14.52 5.96 -2.43
C ALA A 229 14.69 4.67 -3.24
N ARG A 230 13.73 4.35 -4.09
CA ARG A 230 13.72 3.21 -5.00
C ARG A 230 14.33 3.66 -6.32
N ILE A 231 15.62 3.45 -6.47
CA ILE A 231 16.41 3.94 -7.61
C ILE A 231 16.26 2.96 -8.77
N PRO A 232 15.82 3.42 -9.97
CA PRO A 232 15.72 2.57 -11.15
C PRO A 232 17.06 1.92 -11.53
N SER A 233 16.97 0.71 -12.10
CA SER A 233 18.12 0.07 -12.74
C SER A 233 18.55 0.82 -14.00
N VAL A 234 19.78 0.64 -14.43
CA VAL A 234 20.30 1.29 -15.65
C VAL A 234 19.44 0.91 -16.87
N GLY A 235 18.93 1.91 -17.58
CA GLY A 235 18.06 1.75 -18.74
C GLY A 235 16.56 1.58 -18.39
N GLU A 236 16.19 1.60 -17.10
CA GLU A 236 14.81 1.54 -16.63
C GLU A 236 14.34 2.94 -16.15
N THR A 237 13.06 3.21 -16.29
CA THR A 237 12.41 4.45 -15.80
C THR A 237 11.54 4.21 -14.56
N ARG A 238 11.37 2.96 -14.12
CA ARG A 238 10.56 2.57 -12.97
C ARG A 238 11.43 2.32 -11.75
N GLY A 239 11.18 3.03 -10.65
CA GLY A 239 11.89 2.86 -9.39
C GLY A 239 11.41 1.68 -8.53
N ASN A 240 10.30 1.03 -8.89
CA ASN A 240 9.70 -0.03 -8.08
C ASN A 240 10.68 -1.18 -7.82
N LEU A 241 10.79 -1.61 -6.56
CA LEU A 241 11.66 -2.74 -6.18
C LEU A 241 11.28 -4.04 -6.90
N ALA A 242 9.99 -4.23 -7.19
CA ALA A 242 9.50 -5.35 -8.00
C ALA A 242 10.02 -5.33 -9.46
N ALA A 243 10.38 -4.16 -9.98
CA ALA A 243 10.98 -3.98 -11.30
C ALA A 243 12.52 -4.01 -11.28
N GLY A 244 13.13 -4.43 -10.17
CA GLY A 244 14.58 -4.52 -10.02
C GLY A 244 15.28 -3.25 -9.50
N GLY A 245 14.51 -2.26 -9.02
CA GLY A 245 15.06 -1.06 -8.39
C GLY A 245 15.84 -1.38 -7.12
N ARG A 246 16.79 -0.51 -6.76
CA ARG A 246 17.56 -0.60 -5.51
C ARG A 246 17.00 0.37 -4.48
N GLY A 247 16.67 -0.13 -3.28
CA GLY A 247 16.21 0.69 -2.16
C GLY A 247 17.38 1.29 -1.37
N VAL A 248 17.39 2.61 -1.20
CA VAL A 248 18.37 3.35 -0.38
C VAL A 248 17.62 4.24 0.59
N ALA A 249 17.83 4.03 1.88
CA ALA A 249 17.23 4.87 2.91
C ALA A 249 17.90 6.25 2.91
N GLN A 250 17.08 7.29 3.07
CA GLN A 250 17.56 8.69 3.19
C GLN A 250 16.65 9.47 4.16
N PRO A 251 17.18 10.45 4.90
CA PRO A 251 16.36 11.33 5.72
C PRO A 251 15.31 12.06 4.89
N LEU A 252 14.15 12.34 5.48
CA LEU A 252 13.14 13.17 4.84
C LEU A 252 13.67 14.58 4.62
N SER A 253 13.50 15.12 3.40
CA SER A 253 13.72 16.53 3.11
C SER A 253 12.62 17.41 3.72
N ASP A 254 12.83 18.72 3.76
CA ASP A 254 11.79 19.67 4.19
C ASP A 254 10.58 19.61 3.27
N ARG A 255 10.79 19.36 1.97
CA ARG A 255 9.69 19.19 1.01
C ARG A 255 8.91 17.89 1.27
N ASP A 256 9.56 16.79 1.59
CA ASP A 256 8.91 15.54 1.96
C ASP A 256 8.04 15.74 3.21
N ARG A 257 8.56 16.40 4.24
CA ARG A 257 7.80 16.73 5.46
C ARG A 257 6.60 17.61 5.15
N TRP A 258 6.78 18.64 4.33
CA TRP A 258 5.71 19.54 3.92
C TRP A 258 4.60 18.76 3.17
N ILE A 259 4.95 17.84 2.25
CA ILE A 259 3.96 16.99 1.56
C ILE A 259 3.18 16.15 2.58
N VAL A 260 3.87 15.53 3.52
CA VAL A 260 3.21 14.75 4.58
C VAL A 260 2.27 15.63 5.39
N ASP A 261 2.66 16.84 5.76
CA ASP A 261 1.84 17.78 6.52
C ASP A 261 0.56 18.19 5.77
N GLN A 262 0.61 18.26 4.42
CA GLN A 262 -0.57 18.54 3.59
C GLN A 262 -1.53 17.34 3.55
N VAL A 263 -1.01 16.11 3.53
CA VAL A 263 -1.81 14.89 3.33
C VAL A 263 -2.35 14.33 4.65
N SER A 264 -1.55 14.39 5.72
CA SER A 264 -1.82 13.74 7.01
C SER A 264 -3.17 14.08 7.65
N PRO A 265 -3.66 15.33 7.66
CA PRO A 265 -4.97 15.63 8.23
C PRO A 265 -6.09 14.80 7.60
N THR A 266 -6.07 14.65 6.27
CA THR A 266 -7.07 13.85 5.54
C THR A 266 -6.89 12.35 5.82
N LEU A 267 -5.65 11.86 5.97
CA LEU A 267 -5.42 10.46 6.36
C LEU A 267 -6.01 10.16 7.74
N VAL A 268 -5.77 11.03 8.71
CA VAL A 268 -6.29 10.90 10.08
C VAL A 268 -7.81 10.97 10.11
N GLU A 269 -8.41 11.92 9.40
CA GLU A 269 -9.87 12.06 9.28
C GLU A 269 -10.53 10.78 8.72
N ARG A 270 -9.89 10.14 7.75
CA ARG A 270 -10.35 8.87 7.16
C ARG A 270 -10.00 7.64 7.98
N GLY A 271 -9.32 7.78 9.12
CA GLY A 271 -8.88 6.69 9.97
C GLY A 271 -7.78 5.81 9.35
N LEU A 272 -7.07 6.31 8.34
CA LEU A 272 -5.98 5.59 7.68
C LEU A 272 -4.76 5.53 8.61
N LEU A 273 -4.45 4.34 9.12
CA LEU A 273 -3.45 4.13 10.17
C LEU A 273 -2.06 3.85 9.61
N PHE A 274 -1.96 3.15 8.46
CA PHE A 274 -0.71 2.77 7.83
C PHE A 274 -0.75 3.08 6.33
N VAL A 275 0.05 4.04 5.89
CA VAL A 275 0.01 4.59 4.53
C VAL A 275 1.44 4.73 3.98
N GLY A 276 1.59 4.50 2.67
CA GLY A 276 2.81 4.79 1.93
C GLY A 276 2.58 5.94 0.95
N LEU A 277 3.33 7.02 1.06
CA LEU A 277 3.37 8.09 0.07
C LEU A 277 4.53 7.85 -0.88
N ASP A 278 4.28 7.99 -2.18
CA ASP A 278 5.33 7.94 -3.19
C ASP A 278 5.62 9.34 -3.69
N VAL A 279 6.90 9.73 -3.65
CA VAL A 279 7.36 11.09 -3.98
C VAL A 279 8.56 11.03 -4.92
N ILE A 280 8.45 11.67 -6.08
CA ILE A 280 9.55 11.83 -7.04
C ILE A 280 9.96 13.30 -7.05
N GLY A 281 11.24 13.58 -6.72
CA GLY A 281 11.70 14.96 -6.53
C GLY A 281 10.86 15.65 -5.46
N ASP A 282 10.12 16.68 -5.87
CA ASP A 282 9.26 17.51 -5.03
C ASP A 282 7.75 17.19 -5.16
N TYR A 283 7.40 16.09 -5.85
CA TYR A 283 6.02 15.80 -6.25
C TYR A 283 5.49 14.47 -5.71
N LEU A 284 4.33 14.54 -5.06
CA LEU A 284 3.52 13.39 -4.67
C LEU A 284 2.98 12.70 -5.93
N THR A 285 3.17 11.39 -6.03
CA THR A 285 2.76 10.60 -7.19
C THR A 285 1.72 9.53 -6.86
N GLU A 286 1.73 8.98 -5.63
CA GLU A 286 0.78 7.97 -5.17
C GLU A 286 0.58 8.05 -3.64
N ILE A 287 -0.61 7.63 -3.18
CA ILE A 287 -0.97 7.44 -1.76
C ILE A 287 -1.46 6.01 -1.59
N ASN A 288 -0.60 5.13 -1.12
CA ASN A 288 -0.84 3.70 -1.02
C ASN A 288 -1.44 3.36 0.35
N VAL A 289 -2.66 2.81 0.37
CA VAL A 289 -3.43 2.54 1.60
C VAL A 289 -3.77 1.05 1.81
N THR A 290 -3.57 0.20 0.81
CA THR A 290 -3.87 -1.24 0.87
C THR A 290 -2.78 -2.00 1.62
N SER A 291 -1.66 -2.27 0.94
CA SER A 291 -0.54 -3.05 1.47
C SER A 291 0.82 -2.36 1.27
N PRO A 292 1.02 -1.08 1.73
CA PRO A 292 2.30 -0.41 1.52
C PRO A 292 3.46 -1.21 2.14
N THR A 293 4.58 -1.24 1.39
CA THR A 293 5.79 -2.02 1.69
C THR A 293 6.95 -1.11 2.09
N CYS A 294 8.16 -1.68 2.22
CA CYS A 294 9.43 -1.03 2.55
C CYS A 294 9.74 -0.89 4.06
N VAL A 295 9.00 -1.59 4.93
CA VAL A 295 9.29 -1.60 6.38
C VAL A 295 10.65 -2.24 6.63
N ARG A 296 10.89 -3.45 6.13
CA ARG A 296 12.12 -4.21 6.44
C ARG A 296 13.38 -3.55 5.89
N GLU A 297 13.28 -2.94 4.71
CA GLU A 297 14.40 -2.20 4.12
C GLU A 297 14.77 -0.98 4.96
N LEU A 298 13.78 -0.24 5.45
CA LEU A 298 14.03 0.94 6.31
C LEU A 298 14.53 0.52 7.70
N ASP A 299 13.90 -0.50 8.31
CA ASP A 299 14.32 -1.01 9.62
C ASP A 299 15.78 -1.49 9.58
N SER A 300 16.16 -2.27 8.56
CA SER A 300 17.53 -2.79 8.45
C SER A 300 18.58 -1.70 8.17
N GLN A 301 18.24 -0.70 7.36
CA GLN A 301 19.20 0.37 6.98
C GLN A 301 19.31 1.47 8.05
N CYS A 302 18.26 1.70 8.84
CA CYS A 302 18.18 2.85 9.77
C CYS A 302 18.09 2.44 11.25
N GLY A 303 18.05 1.14 11.56
CA GLY A 303 17.90 0.67 12.95
C GLY A 303 16.55 1.03 13.56
N LEU A 304 15.49 1.06 12.76
CA LEU A 304 14.13 1.39 13.20
C LEU A 304 13.36 0.11 13.62
N ASN A 305 12.20 0.32 14.22
CA ASN A 305 11.15 -0.69 14.42
C ASN A 305 9.81 -0.08 13.99
N ILE A 306 9.58 -0.04 12.69
CA ILE A 306 8.39 0.58 12.09
C ILE A 306 7.14 -0.23 12.42
N ALA A 307 7.23 -1.55 12.35
CA ALA A 307 6.15 -2.44 12.77
C ALA A 307 5.79 -2.20 14.25
N GLY A 308 6.79 -2.03 15.13
CA GLY A 308 6.59 -1.67 16.53
C GLY A 308 5.81 -0.38 16.72
N THR A 309 6.21 0.68 15.98
CA THR A 309 5.48 1.97 16.00
C THR A 309 4.02 1.81 15.56
N PHE A 310 3.75 0.97 14.57
CA PHE A 310 2.39 0.68 14.13
C PHE A 310 1.59 -0.07 15.19
N PHE A 311 2.16 -1.08 15.82
CA PHE A 311 1.50 -1.82 16.90
C PHE A 311 1.28 -0.97 18.16
N ASP A 312 2.15 0.00 18.48
CA ASP A 312 1.89 0.97 19.55
C ASP A 312 0.63 1.79 19.26
N LEU A 313 0.41 2.17 18.00
CA LEU A 313 -0.82 2.85 17.58
C LEU A 313 -2.04 1.93 17.68
N LEU A 314 -1.92 0.66 17.28
CA LEU A 314 -3.01 -0.31 17.42
C LEU A 314 -3.38 -0.52 18.91
N ASP A 315 -2.40 -0.67 19.79
CA ASP A 315 -2.60 -0.77 21.25
C ASP A 315 -3.38 0.44 21.80
N GLN A 316 -3.02 1.65 21.37
CA GLN A 316 -3.74 2.87 21.75
C GLN A 316 -5.19 2.89 21.25
N ARG A 317 -5.45 2.34 20.06
CA ARG A 317 -6.80 2.27 19.47
C ARG A 317 -7.69 1.22 20.14
N LEU A 318 -7.10 0.16 20.66
CA LEU A 318 -7.83 -0.88 21.41
C LEU A 318 -8.21 -0.44 22.83
N GLY A 319 -7.87 0.78 23.23
CA GLY A 319 -8.28 1.34 24.52
C GLY A 319 -7.42 0.84 25.67
N ALA A 320 -6.18 0.59 25.39
CA ALA A 320 -5.19 0.33 26.40
C ALA A 320 -4.96 1.55 27.27
#